data_6be8b4c14b8bc2074b675560d82d891e
#
_entry.id   6be8b4c14b8bc2074b675560d82d891e
#
_cell.length_a   1.000
_cell.length_b   1.000
_cell.length_c   1.000
_cell.angle_alpha   90.00
_cell.angle_beta   90.00
_cell.angle_gamma   90.00
#
_symmetry.space_group_name_H-M   'P 1'
#
loop_
_entity.id
_entity.type
_entity.pdbx_description
1 polymer ?
#
loop_
_entity_poly.entity_id
_entity_poly.type
_entity_poly.pdbx_seq_one_letter_code
_entity_poly.pdbx_strand_id
1 'polypeptide(L)'
;ALIDAVTAVSGSGPAYVFLLAEAMAAAGVKAGLTEELATRLARATVSGAGELLRQSQDSSAQLRKNVTSPGGTTQAALDVLMGPGGLPELMEKAVAAAKRRGQELA
;
A
#
# COMPACT_ATOMS: atom_id res chain seq x y z
N ALA A 1 -3.97 -17.53 -16.91
CA ALA A 1 -5.25 -16.86 -17.14
C ALA A 1 -5.71 -16.14 -15.89
N LEU A 2 -6.99 -16.22 -15.55
CA LEU A 2 -7.52 -15.46 -14.39
C LEU A 2 -6.89 -15.88 -13.06
N ILE A 3 -6.55 -17.15 -12.91
CA ILE A 3 -5.96 -17.60 -11.64
C ILE A 3 -4.59 -16.98 -11.40
N ASP A 4 -3.83 -16.73 -12.44
CA ASP A 4 -2.53 -16.06 -12.29
C ASP A 4 -2.71 -14.62 -11.84
N ALA A 5 -3.73 -13.93 -12.34
CA ALA A 5 -4.04 -12.57 -11.92
C ALA A 5 -4.53 -12.55 -10.46
N VAL A 6 -5.37 -13.49 -10.06
CA VAL A 6 -5.84 -13.62 -8.67
C VAL A 6 -4.65 -13.84 -7.73
N THR A 7 -3.75 -14.75 -8.09
CA THR A 7 -2.56 -15.04 -7.31
C THR A 7 -1.66 -13.81 -7.19
N ALA A 8 -1.49 -13.06 -8.30
CA ALA A 8 -0.66 -11.86 -8.31
C ALA A 8 -1.20 -10.77 -7.37
N VAL A 9 -2.51 -10.68 -7.20
CA VAL A 9 -3.13 -9.70 -6.30
C VAL A 9 -3.25 -10.23 -4.87
N SER A 10 -3.85 -11.41 -4.68
CA SER A 10 -4.19 -11.88 -3.34
C SER A 10 -3.20 -12.88 -2.76
N GLY A 11 -2.60 -13.72 -3.59
CA GLY A 11 -1.58 -14.67 -3.11
C GLY A 11 -0.28 -13.97 -2.76
N SER A 12 0.18 -13.10 -3.65
CA SER A 12 1.39 -12.29 -3.43
C SER A 12 1.12 -11.03 -2.62
N GLY A 13 -0.14 -10.61 -2.54
CA GLY A 13 -0.56 -9.35 -1.93
C GLY A 13 -0.08 -9.11 -0.50
N PRO A 14 -0.10 -10.11 0.39
CA PRO A 14 0.43 -9.90 1.73
C PRO A 14 1.87 -9.38 1.76
N ALA A 15 2.72 -9.85 0.84
CA ALA A 15 4.10 -9.38 0.76
C ALA A 15 4.15 -7.89 0.39
N TYR A 16 3.25 -7.41 -0.47
CA TYR A 16 3.19 -5.99 -0.83
C TYR A 16 2.84 -5.15 0.40
N VAL A 17 1.92 -5.63 1.21
CA VAL A 17 1.48 -4.93 2.42
C VAL A 17 2.59 -4.93 3.46
N PHE A 18 3.31 -6.04 3.63
CA PHE A 18 4.45 -6.11 4.55
C PHE A 18 5.57 -5.16 4.12
N LEU A 19 5.86 -5.11 2.82
CA LEU A 19 6.84 -4.16 2.29
C LEU A 19 6.40 -2.72 2.50
N LEU A 20 5.10 -2.43 2.33
CA LEU A 20 4.56 -1.11 2.60
C LEU A 20 4.79 -0.69 4.05
N ALA A 21 4.52 -1.58 5.00
CA ALA A 21 4.76 -1.32 6.42
C ALA A 21 6.24 -1.06 6.69
N GLU A 22 7.10 -1.86 6.08
CA GLU A 22 8.54 -1.72 6.18
C GLU A 22 9.03 -0.37 5.64
N ALA A 23 8.54 0.00 4.46
CA ALA A 23 8.91 1.27 3.81
C ALA A 23 8.40 2.47 4.60
N MET A 24 7.19 2.39 5.15
CA MET A 24 6.62 3.44 5.99
C MET A 24 7.45 3.63 7.26
N ALA A 25 7.88 2.54 7.90
CA ALA A 25 8.73 2.61 9.10
C ALA A 25 10.08 3.25 8.77
N ALA A 26 10.71 2.82 7.67
CA ALA A 26 12.00 3.39 7.25
C ALA A 26 11.89 4.88 6.96
N ALA A 27 10.81 5.30 6.29
CA ALA A 27 10.56 6.70 6.01
C ALA A 27 10.33 7.50 7.30
N GLY A 28 9.64 6.90 8.27
CA GLY A 28 9.42 7.51 9.58
C GLY A 28 10.72 7.78 10.32
N VAL A 29 11.67 6.85 10.25
CA VAL A 29 12.99 7.01 10.84
C VAL A 29 13.72 8.20 10.20
N LYS A 30 13.68 8.30 8.87
CA LYS A 30 14.26 9.43 8.16
C LYS A 30 13.61 10.76 8.51
N ALA A 31 12.33 10.72 8.89
CA ALA A 31 11.61 11.92 9.32
C ALA A 31 11.87 12.29 10.78
N GLY A 32 12.65 11.50 11.51
CA GLY A 32 13.07 11.84 12.88
C GLY A 32 12.53 10.92 13.98
N LEU A 33 11.79 9.88 13.65
CA LEU A 33 11.28 8.95 14.65
C LEU A 33 12.34 7.91 15.00
N THR A 34 12.25 7.35 16.22
CA THR A 34 13.06 6.19 16.56
C THR A 34 12.56 4.99 15.75
N GLU A 35 13.45 4.03 15.52
CA GLU A 35 13.08 2.81 14.78
C GLU A 35 11.92 2.08 15.44
N GLU A 36 11.96 1.96 16.78
CA GLU A 36 10.90 1.28 17.52
C GLU A 36 9.54 1.96 17.32
N LEU A 37 9.49 3.29 17.48
CA LEU A 37 8.23 4.04 17.31
C LEU A 37 7.74 3.99 15.86
N ALA A 38 8.63 4.19 14.89
CA ALA A 38 8.28 4.16 13.48
C ALA A 38 7.68 2.81 13.08
N THR A 39 8.27 1.71 13.56
CA THR A 39 7.77 0.36 13.29
C THR A 39 6.39 0.15 13.90
N ARG A 40 6.18 0.56 15.14
CA ARG A 40 4.88 0.41 15.80
C ARG A 40 3.81 1.23 15.10
N LEU A 41 4.11 2.46 14.72
CA LEU A 41 3.16 3.32 14.02
C LEU A 41 2.80 2.76 12.64
N ALA A 42 3.79 2.29 11.88
CA ALA A 42 3.56 1.73 10.56
C ALA A 42 2.67 0.48 10.64
N ARG A 43 2.96 -0.43 11.56
CA ARG A 43 2.17 -1.67 11.71
C ARG A 43 0.75 -1.37 12.18
N ALA A 44 0.59 -0.48 13.14
CA ALA A 44 -0.72 -0.08 13.63
C ALA A 44 -1.55 0.60 12.53
N THR A 45 -0.90 1.43 11.71
CA THR A 45 -1.56 2.12 10.60
C THR A 45 -2.06 1.14 9.55
N VAL A 46 -1.23 0.18 9.15
CA VAL A 46 -1.63 -0.83 8.17
C VAL A 46 -2.76 -1.71 8.73
N SER A 47 -2.63 -2.14 9.98
CA SER A 47 -3.64 -2.98 10.63
C SER A 47 -4.99 -2.25 10.73
N GLY A 48 -4.97 -0.99 11.19
CA GLY A 48 -6.20 -0.19 11.33
C GLY A 48 -6.86 0.10 10.00
N ALA A 49 -6.08 0.47 9.00
CA ALA A 49 -6.60 0.73 7.66
C ALA A 49 -7.18 -0.54 7.04
N GLY A 50 -6.51 -1.68 7.23
CA GLY A 50 -7.00 -2.96 6.74
C GLY A 50 -8.33 -3.35 7.38
N GLU A 51 -8.48 -3.14 8.68
CA GLU A 51 -9.72 -3.41 9.38
C GLU A 51 -10.85 -2.51 8.89
N LEU A 52 -10.55 -1.25 8.63
CA LEU A 52 -11.54 -0.33 8.07
C LEU A 52 -12.01 -0.77 6.69
N LEU A 53 -11.07 -1.21 5.84
CA LEU A 53 -11.41 -1.76 4.53
C LEU A 53 -12.31 -2.97 4.65
N ARG A 54 -12.06 -3.84 5.63
CA ARG A 54 -12.85 -5.05 5.84
C ARG A 54 -14.28 -4.73 6.26
N GLN A 55 -14.45 -3.74 7.13
CA GLN A 55 -15.76 -3.43 7.73
C GLN A 55 -16.59 -2.45 6.90
N SER A 56 -15.94 -1.55 6.16
CA SER A 56 -16.65 -0.50 5.44
C SER A 56 -17.18 -0.98 4.10
N GLN A 57 -18.33 -0.46 3.69
CA GLN A 57 -18.87 -0.67 2.36
C GLN A 57 -18.42 0.43 1.39
N ASP A 58 -17.75 1.47 1.89
CA ASP A 58 -17.22 2.53 1.04
C ASP A 58 -16.07 1.99 0.17
N SER A 59 -15.90 2.58 -1.01
CA SER A 59 -14.78 2.24 -1.88
C SER A 59 -13.46 2.65 -1.21
N SER A 60 -12.37 2.00 -1.62
CA SER A 60 -11.03 2.39 -1.18
C SER A 60 -10.75 3.86 -1.46
N ALA A 61 -11.17 4.36 -2.62
CA ALA A 61 -11.01 5.76 -2.99
C ALA A 61 -11.76 6.69 -2.04
N GLN A 62 -12.98 6.32 -1.64
CA GLN A 62 -13.76 7.13 -0.72
C GLN A 62 -13.11 7.14 0.68
N LEU A 63 -12.64 5.99 1.15
CA LEU A 63 -11.93 5.91 2.44
C LEU A 63 -10.68 6.80 2.42
N ARG A 64 -9.93 6.78 1.30
CA ARG A 64 -8.76 7.65 1.14
C ARG A 64 -9.16 9.12 1.24
N LYS A 65 -10.23 9.51 0.56
CA LYS A 65 -10.72 10.90 0.58
C LYS A 65 -11.17 11.33 1.96
N ASN A 66 -11.79 10.42 2.71
CA ASN A 66 -12.31 10.74 4.05
C ASN A 66 -11.20 11.14 5.03
N VAL A 67 -9.97 10.69 4.80
CA VAL A 67 -8.82 11.00 5.67
C VAL A 67 -7.87 12.02 5.03
N THR A 68 -8.30 12.68 3.96
CA THR A 68 -7.47 13.63 3.22
C THR A 68 -8.11 15.01 3.24
N SER A 69 -7.54 15.92 4.04
CA SER A 69 -7.99 17.32 4.06
C SER A 69 -7.31 18.09 2.93
N PRO A 70 -8.06 18.93 2.20
CA PRO A 70 -7.46 19.77 1.16
C PRO A 70 -6.34 20.63 1.74
N GLY A 71 -5.18 20.61 1.08
CA GLY A 71 -4.01 21.39 1.50
C GLY A 71 -3.31 20.87 2.75
N GLY A 72 -3.72 19.72 3.29
CA GLY A 72 -3.12 19.15 4.49
C GLY A 72 -1.92 18.24 4.22
N THR A 73 -1.44 17.61 5.29
CA THR A 73 -0.26 16.74 5.23
C THR A 73 -0.50 15.50 4.40
N THR A 74 -1.68 14.90 4.53
CA THR A 74 -2.04 13.70 3.75
C THR A 74 -2.09 14.02 2.26
N GLN A 75 -2.67 15.17 1.88
CA GLN A 75 -2.71 15.57 0.48
C GLN A 75 -1.30 15.73 -0.09
N ALA A 76 -0.40 16.34 0.66
CA ALA A 76 0.99 16.51 0.21
C ALA A 76 1.66 15.16 -0.03
N ALA A 77 1.44 14.18 0.86
CA ALA A 77 1.96 12.84 0.69
C ALA A 77 1.36 12.14 -0.52
N LEU A 78 0.04 12.26 -0.71
CA LEU A 78 -0.65 11.63 -1.84
C LEU A 78 -0.24 12.24 -3.17
N ASP A 79 0.10 13.52 -3.21
CA ASP A 79 0.61 14.15 -4.42
C ASP A 79 1.88 13.46 -4.91
N VAL A 80 2.71 12.96 -4.00
CA VAL A 80 3.89 12.17 -4.34
C VAL A 80 3.50 10.76 -4.75
N LEU A 81 2.69 10.07 -3.93
CA LEU A 81 2.33 8.66 -4.15
C LEU A 81 1.49 8.46 -5.40
N MET A 82 0.69 9.44 -5.77
CA MET A 82 -0.17 9.37 -6.96
C MET A 82 0.42 10.07 -8.17
N GLY A 83 1.61 10.65 -8.03
CA GLY A 83 2.30 11.32 -9.12
C GLY A 83 2.98 10.33 -10.08
N PRO A 84 3.71 10.85 -11.09
CA PRO A 84 4.42 10.00 -12.05
C PRO A 84 5.41 9.08 -11.33
N GLY A 85 5.39 7.79 -11.70
CA GLY A 85 6.20 6.77 -11.03
C GLY A 85 5.73 6.41 -9.65
N GLY A 86 4.54 6.86 -9.25
CA GLY A 86 3.99 6.61 -7.93
C GLY A 86 3.38 5.22 -7.76
N LEU A 87 2.63 5.07 -6.68
CA LEU A 87 2.10 3.77 -6.27
C LEU A 87 1.22 3.08 -7.32
N PRO A 88 0.28 3.78 -8.01
CA PRO A 88 -0.53 3.11 -9.02
C PRO A 88 0.33 2.48 -10.13
N GLU A 89 1.32 3.20 -10.65
CA GLU A 89 2.19 2.68 -11.69
C GLU A 89 3.08 1.54 -11.18
N LEU A 90 3.63 1.67 -9.98
CA LEU A 90 4.46 0.62 -9.38
C LEU A 90 3.65 -0.64 -9.15
N MET A 91 2.42 -0.52 -8.65
CA MET A 91 1.56 -1.65 -8.38
C MET A 91 1.16 -2.37 -9.67
N GLU A 92 0.86 -1.61 -10.72
CA GLU A 92 0.55 -2.16 -12.02
C GLU A 92 1.71 -3.01 -12.55
N LYS A 93 2.92 -2.51 -12.44
CA LYS A 93 4.14 -3.24 -12.86
C LYS A 93 4.40 -4.46 -12.00
N ALA A 94 4.22 -4.33 -10.69
CA ALA A 94 4.46 -5.42 -9.73
C ALA A 94 3.49 -6.58 -9.97
N VAL A 95 2.21 -6.27 -10.10
CA VAL A 95 1.17 -7.29 -10.36
C VAL A 95 1.41 -7.96 -11.72
N ALA A 96 1.77 -7.18 -12.74
CA ALA A 96 2.07 -7.73 -14.07
C ALA A 96 3.28 -8.68 -14.01
N ALA A 97 4.32 -8.33 -13.26
CA ALA A 97 5.49 -9.19 -13.09
C ALA A 97 5.14 -10.49 -12.36
N ALA A 98 4.34 -10.41 -11.30
CA ALA A 98 3.91 -11.58 -10.54
C ALA A 98 3.05 -12.51 -11.41
N LYS A 99 2.13 -11.94 -12.18
CA LYS A 99 1.28 -12.70 -13.10
C LYS A 99 2.12 -13.44 -14.14
N ARG A 100 3.09 -12.75 -14.73
CA ARG A 100 3.99 -13.34 -15.73
C ARG A 100 4.78 -14.50 -15.13
N ARG A 101 5.31 -14.31 -13.92
CA ARG A 101 6.08 -15.37 -13.26
C ARG A 101 5.20 -16.58 -12.94
N GLY A 102 3.96 -16.35 -12.54
CA GLY A 102 2.99 -17.43 -12.32
C GLY A 102 2.75 -18.24 -13.59
N GLN A 103 2.64 -17.57 -14.73
CA GLN A 103 2.50 -18.23 -16.03
C GLN A 103 3.74 -19.05 -16.38
N GLU A 104 4.94 -18.53 -16.07
CA GLU A 104 6.20 -19.25 -16.34
C GLU A 104 6.34 -20.51 -15.49
N LEU A 105 5.79 -20.49 -14.28
CA LEU A 105 5.88 -21.62 -13.35
C LEU A 105 4.81 -22.69 -13.59
N ALA A 106 3.81 -22.39 -14.38
CA ALA A 106 2.71 -23.32 -14.65
C ALA A 106 3.13 -24.50 -15.54
#